data_9c690ca0adee1d32f98e50290d4dc533
#
_entry.id   9c690ca0adee1d32f98e50290d4dc533
#
_cell.length_a   1.000
_cell.length_b   1.000
_cell.length_c   1.000
_cell.angle_alpha   90.00
_cell.angle_beta   90.00
_cell.angle_gamma   90.00
#
_symmetry.space_group_name_H-M   'P 1'
#
loop_
_entity.id
_entity.type
_entity.pdbx_description
1 polymer ?
#
loop_
_entity_poly.entity_id
_entity_poly.type
_entity_poly.pdbx_seq_one_letter_code
_entity_poly.pdbx_strand_id
1 'polypeptide(L)'
;LVRSSNEGTTLLHQQADIIRALGIAPSFDAAAETERRVAFLADYLRTTALRAYVLGISGGVDSLTAAMLAQTAVSRLREHGHTAEFVAVRLPYGVQADEADAQKALAAIRPDRTVTIDIKPAADAMLAEVRREAGELFEAARVDFHLGNIKARQRMIAQYALAGAVSGLVIGTDHAAEALMGFFTKFGDGAADILPLSGLTKRRVRAIAKHIGAPQELIDKVPTADLESNAPLRPDEDAYGVTYDEIDDFLEGKAIAELARQRILTMYTASAHKRALPVTPE
;
A
#
# COMPACT_ATOMS: atom_id res chain seq x y z
N LEU A 1 22.60 -37.53 -7.16
CA LEU A 1 21.18 -37.50 -7.64
C LEU A 1 20.13 -37.37 -6.51
N VAL A 2 20.52 -37.52 -5.22
CA VAL A 2 19.57 -37.47 -4.07
C VAL A 2 19.48 -36.03 -3.44
N ARG A 3 20.40 -35.16 -3.71
CA ARG A 3 20.37 -33.76 -3.13
C ARG A 3 19.34 -32.84 -3.79
N SER A 4 19.02 -33.00 -5.07
CA SER A 4 18.09 -32.10 -5.78
C SER A 4 16.60 -32.23 -5.39
N SER A 5 16.19 -33.42 -4.94
CA SER A 5 14.78 -33.67 -4.55
C SER A 5 14.45 -33.08 -3.17
N ASN A 6 15.40 -33.02 -2.26
CA ASN A 6 15.19 -32.50 -0.90
C ASN A 6 15.15 -30.95 -0.89
N GLU A 7 15.99 -30.31 -1.69
CA GLU A 7 16.01 -28.83 -1.82
C GLU A 7 14.72 -28.31 -2.47
N GLY A 8 14.24 -28.98 -3.54
CA GLY A 8 12.99 -28.61 -4.19
C GLY A 8 11.78 -28.72 -3.26
N THR A 9 11.72 -29.77 -2.44
CA THR A 9 10.64 -29.96 -1.45
C THR A 9 10.68 -28.89 -0.35
N THR A 10 11.85 -28.55 0.17
CA THR A 10 12.04 -27.50 1.19
C THR A 10 11.62 -26.13 0.65
N LEU A 11 11.97 -25.82 -0.59
CA LEU A 11 11.65 -24.54 -1.23
C LEU A 11 10.14 -24.39 -1.53
N LEU A 12 9.45 -25.47 -1.90
CA LEU A 12 7.99 -25.48 -2.09
C LEU A 12 7.25 -25.27 -0.77
N HIS A 13 7.72 -25.86 0.32
CA HIS A 13 7.17 -25.61 1.65
C HIS A 13 7.33 -24.14 2.05
N GLN A 14 8.49 -23.54 1.82
CA GLN A 14 8.73 -22.14 2.12
C GLN A 14 7.79 -21.20 1.34
N GLN A 15 7.54 -21.44 0.05
CA GLN A 15 6.58 -20.66 -0.75
C GLN A 15 5.16 -20.79 -0.17
N ALA A 16 4.73 -22.01 0.15
CA ALA A 16 3.40 -22.27 0.70
C ALA A 16 3.20 -21.59 2.07
N ASP A 17 4.24 -21.55 2.90
CA ASP A 17 4.20 -20.86 4.19
C ASP A 17 4.08 -19.36 4.03
N ILE A 18 4.79 -18.75 3.08
CA ILE A 18 4.70 -17.33 2.75
C ILE A 18 3.30 -16.99 2.23
N ILE A 19 2.76 -17.77 1.30
CA ILE A 19 1.41 -17.59 0.75
C ILE A 19 0.38 -17.60 1.88
N ARG A 20 0.49 -18.53 2.82
CA ARG A 20 -0.38 -18.63 3.99
C ARG A 20 -0.22 -17.44 4.92
N ALA A 21 1.03 -17.06 5.22
CA ALA A 21 1.34 -15.93 6.10
C ALA A 21 0.84 -14.57 5.55
N LEU A 22 0.81 -14.43 4.22
CA LEU A 22 0.30 -13.25 3.54
C LEU A 22 -1.21 -13.31 3.24
N GLY A 23 -1.90 -14.39 3.64
CA GLY A 23 -3.35 -14.50 3.55
C GLY A 23 -3.90 -14.63 2.13
N ILE A 24 -3.14 -15.22 1.19
CA ILE A 24 -3.59 -15.38 -0.20
C ILE A 24 -4.67 -16.47 -0.26
N ALA A 25 -5.85 -16.09 -0.73
CA ALA A 25 -6.92 -17.06 -0.98
C ALA A 25 -6.59 -17.95 -2.19
N PRO A 26 -6.86 -19.26 -2.13
CA PRO A 26 -6.56 -20.20 -3.22
C PRO A 26 -7.41 -19.98 -4.47
N SER A 27 -8.58 -19.36 -4.33
CA SER A 27 -9.45 -18.96 -5.42
C SER A 27 -9.77 -17.48 -5.34
N PHE A 28 -10.12 -16.89 -6.48
CA PHE A 28 -10.45 -15.49 -6.57
C PHE A 28 -11.61 -15.26 -7.54
N ASP A 29 -12.59 -14.51 -7.08
CA ASP A 29 -13.66 -13.93 -7.88
C ASP A 29 -13.77 -12.44 -7.53
N ALA A 30 -13.69 -11.57 -8.53
CA ALA A 30 -13.61 -10.12 -8.30
C ALA A 30 -14.89 -9.56 -7.66
N ALA A 31 -16.07 -10.08 -8.03
CA ALA A 31 -17.35 -9.61 -7.48
C ALA A 31 -17.49 -10.03 -6.01
N ALA A 32 -17.24 -11.30 -5.70
CA ALA A 32 -17.30 -11.83 -4.33
C ALA A 32 -16.28 -11.14 -3.41
N GLU A 33 -15.04 -10.92 -3.92
CA GLU A 33 -14.01 -10.21 -3.15
C GLU A 33 -14.36 -8.74 -2.93
N THR A 34 -14.94 -8.07 -3.92
CA THR A 34 -15.42 -6.68 -3.76
C THR A 34 -16.45 -6.62 -2.63
N GLU A 35 -17.47 -7.47 -2.69
CA GLU A 35 -18.52 -7.49 -1.68
C GLU A 35 -17.97 -7.80 -0.28
N ARG A 36 -17.09 -8.80 -0.16
CA ARG A 36 -16.44 -9.16 1.10
C ARG A 36 -15.66 -7.99 1.72
N ARG A 37 -14.93 -7.21 0.90
CA ARG A 37 -14.11 -6.09 1.36
C ARG A 37 -14.94 -4.86 1.70
N VAL A 38 -15.99 -4.59 0.93
CA VAL A 38 -16.98 -3.55 1.27
C VAL A 38 -17.69 -3.87 2.58
N ALA A 39 -18.14 -5.12 2.77
CA ALA A 39 -18.74 -5.56 4.01
C ALA A 39 -17.76 -5.45 5.19
N PHE A 40 -16.51 -5.89 5.02
CA PHE A 40 -15.47 -5.77 6.04
C PHE A 40 -15.25 -4.31 6.48
N LEU A 41 -15.15 -3.38 5.54
CA LEU A 41 -15.02 -1.95 5.84
C LEU A 41 -16.26 -1.42 6.56
N ALA A 42 -17.46 -1.73 6.09
CA ALA A 42 -18.70 -1.27 6.71
C ALA A 42 -18.85 -1.81 8.14
N ASP A 43 -18.61 -3.10 8.35
CA ASP A 43 -18.73 -3.73 9.66
C ASP A 43 -17.70 -3.20 10.65
N TYR A 44 -16.44 -3.02 10.21
CA TYR A 44 -15.38 -2.52 11.08
C TYR A 44 -15.68 -1.08 11.55
N LEU A 45 -16.06 -0.18 10.63
CA LEU A 45 -16.42 1.20 11.00
C LEU A 45 -17.60 1.23 11.97
N ARG A 46 -18.62 0.40 11.74
CA ARG A 46 -19.80 0.28 12.60
C ARG A 46 -19.43 -0.22 14.01
N THR A 47 -18.51 -1.19 14.13
CA THR A 47 -18.15 -1.81 15.42
C THR A 47 -17.22 -0.94 16.26
N THR A 48 -16.42 -0.07 15.64
CA THR A 48 -15.50 0.84 16.37
C THR A 48 -16.17 2.09 16.91
N ALA A 49 -17.45 2.34 16.58
CA ALA A 49 -18.18 3.59 16.88
C ALA A 49 -17.48 4.86 16.30
N LEU A 50 -16.56 4.69 15.37
CA LEU A 50 -15.97 5.77 14.57
C LEU A 50 -16.86 6.04 13.35
N ARG A 51 -16.62 7.18 12.69
CA ARG A 51 -17.56 7.63 11.65
C ARG A 51 -16.91 8.05 10.33
N ALA A 52 -15.60 7.92 10.21
CA ALA A 52 -14.93 8.32 9.01
C ALA A 52 -13.81 7.35 8.61
N TYR A 53 -13.58 7.25 7.31
CA TYR A 53 -12.34 6.72 6.74
C TYR A 53 -11.52 7.85 6.13
N VAL A 54 -10.21 7.80 6.33
CA VAL A 54 -9.23 8.74 5.77
C VAL A 54 -8.22 7.98 4.94
N LEU A 55 -7.98 8.40 3.69
CA LEU A 55 -7.03 7.75 2.80
C LEU A 55 -6.31 8.76 1.90
N GLY A 56 -4.99 8.61 1.81
CA GLY A 56 -4.15 9.32 0.86
C GLY A 56 -4.36 8.83 -0.59
N ILE A 57 -4.65 9.75 -1.51
CA ILE A 57 -4.87 9.44 -2.93
C ILE A 57 -3.64 9.82 -3.74
N SER A 58 -2.90 8.82 -4.22
CA SER A 58 -1.69 9.01 -5.02
C SER A 58 -1.94 9.09 -6.53
N GLY A 59 -3.10 8.63 -7.01
CA GLY A 59 -3.37 8.43 -8.44
C GLY A 59 -2.91 7.07 -8.97
N GLY A 60 -2.41 6.18 -8.10
CA GLY A 60 -2.14 4.77 -8.40
C GLY A 60 -3.38 3.89 -8.19
N VAL A 61 -3.36 2.69 -8.82
CA VAL A 61 -4.48 1.75 -8.79
C VAL A 61 -4.85 1.28 -7.38
N ASP A 62 -3.87 1.16 -6.47
CA ASP A 62 -4.10 0.66 -5.11
C ASP A 62 -4.92 1.64 -4.28
N SER A 63 -4.48 2.92 -4.22
CA SER A 63 -5.23 3.97 -3.52
C SER A 63 -6.60 4.21 -4.14
N LEU A 64 -6.72 4.14 -5.47
CA LEU A 64 -7.99 4.23 -6.18
C LEU A 64 -8.94 3.08 -5.77
N THR A 65 -8.46 1.83 -5.81
CA THR A 65 -9.26 0.66 -5.48
C THR A 65 -9.72 0.68 -4.02
N ALA A 66 -8.80 0.93 -3.09
CA ALA A 66 -9.12 1.01 -1.66
C ALA A 66 -10.14 2.15 -1.37
N ALA A 67 -9.98 3.30 -2.02
CA ALA A 67 -10.88 4.44 -1.87
C ALA A 67 -12.29 4.16 -2.42
N MET A 68 -12.41 3.53 -3.58
CA MET A 68 -13.71 3.18 -4.16
C MET A 68 -14.44 2.14 -3.29
N LEU A 69 -13.71 1.15 -2.72
CA LEU A 69 -14.27 0.21 -1.75
C LEU A 69 -14.75 0.94 -0.47
N ALA A 70 -13.95 1.87 0.05
CA ALA A 70 -14.29 2.66 1.24
C ALA A 70 -15.50 3.56 1.00
N GLN A 71 -15.56 4.27 -0.12
CA GLN A 71 -16.71 5.11 -0.48
C GLN A 71 -17.97 4.28 -0.62
N THR A 72 -17.89 3.08 -1.20
CA THR A 72 -19.04 2.15 -1.29
C THR A 72 -19.49 1.70 0.10
N ALA A 73 -18.57 1.35 0.99
CA ALA A 73 -18.88 0.94 2.36
C ALA A 73 -19.55 2.06 3.16
N VAL A 74 -19.04 3.28 3.05
CA VAL A 74 -19.60 4.47 3.70
C VAL A 74 -21.00 4.77 3.17
N SER A 75 -21.22 4.68 1.86
CA SER A 75 -22.53 4.87 1.26
C SER A 75 -23.55 3.84 1.77
N ARG A 76 -23.14 2.57 1.81
CA ARG A 76 -23.96 1.47 2.38
C ARG A 76 -24.33 1.71 3.84
N LEU A 77 -23.39 2.18 4.66
CA LEU A 77 -23.67 2.52 6.07
C LEU A 77 -24.71 3.62 6.20
N ARG A 78 -24.64 4.66 5.37
CA ARG A 78 -25.64 5.76 5.36
C ARG A 78 -27.01 5.31 4.94
N GLU A 79 -27.13 4.41 3.96
CA GLU A 79 -28.40 3.81 3.54
C GLU A 79 -29.09 3.05 4.70
N HIS A 80 -28.29 2.55 5.66
CA HIS A 80 -28.76 1.89 6.87
C HIS A 80 -28.87 2.84 8.09
N GLY A 81 -28.83 4.16 7.87
CA GLY A 81 -29.04 5.16 8.92
C GLY A 81 -27.82 5.47 9.80
N HIS A 82 -26.64 4.97 9.45
CA HIS A 82 -25.40 5.30 10.17
C HIS A 82 -24.77 6.60 9.65
N THR A 83 -24.20 7.38 10.55
CA THR A 83 -23.35 8.51 10.17
C THR A 83 -21.97 7.98 9.74
N ALA A 84 -21.63 8.16 8.47
CA ALA A 84 -20.33 7.74 7.93
C ALA A 84 -19.88 8.70 6.82
N GLU A 85 -18.56 8.98 6.74
CA GLU A 85 -17.97 9.76 5.67
C GLU A 85 -16.64 9.17 5.20
N PHE A 86 -16.28 9.45 3.94
CA PHE A 86 -14.97 9.16 3.38
C PHE A 86 -14.22 10.45 3.05
N VAL A 87 -13.03 10.63 3.63
CA VAL A 87 -12.15 11.77 3.44
C VAL A 87 -10.95 11.35 2.59
N ALA A 88 -10.91 11.80 1.34
CA ALA A 88 -9.77 11.64 0.46
C ALA A 88 -8.75 12.73 0.72
N VAL A 89 -7.48 12.36 0.86
CA VAL A 89 -6.41 13.31 1.16
C VAL A 89 -5.38 13.33 0.04
N ARG A 90 -5.12 14.50 -0.53
CA ARG A 90 -3.98 14.74 -1.40
C ARG A 90 -2.81 15.20 -0.52
N LEU A 91 -1.66 14.55 -0.70
CA LEU A 91 -0.46 14.76 0.13
C LEU A 91 0.76 15.02 -0.76
N PRO A 92 0.73 16.09 -1.59
CA PRO A 92 1.84 16.41 -2.47
C PRO A 92 3.10 16.80 -1.68
N TYR A 93 4.26 16.52 -2.27
CA TYR A 93 5.52 17.11 -1.88
C TYR A 93 5.87 18.21 -2.89
N GLY A 94 5.29 19.40 -2.69
CA GLY A 94 5.32 20.47 -3.68
C GLY A 94 4.53 20.12 -4.94
N VAL A 95 5.10 20.40 -6.10
CA VAL A 95 4.47 20.06 -7.41
C VAL A 95 4.77 18.59 -7.74
N GLN A 96 3.71 17.81 -7.98
CA GLN A 96 3.83 16.39 -8.37
C GLN A 96 3.48 16.16 -9.84
N ALA A 97 4.24 15.28 -10.49
CA ALA A 97 4.05 14.96 -11.91
C ALA A 97 2.76 14.17 -12.18
N ASP A 98 2.25 13.46 -11.19
CA ASP A 98 1.05 12.60 -11.28
C ASP A 98 -0.25 13.28 -10.80
N GLU A 99 -0.26 14.60 -10.62
CA GLU A 99 -1.44 15.33 -10.14
C GLU A 99 -2.67 15.10 -11.02
N ALA A 100 -2.50 15.04 -12.34
CA ALA A 100 -3.60 14.79 -13.27
C ALA A 100 -4.27 13.42 -13.02
N ASP A 101 -3.49 12.38 -12.73
CA ASP A 101 -4.00 11.04 -12.45
C ASP A 101 -4.72 11.01 -11.09
N ALA A 102 -4.22 11.74 -10.11
CA ALA A 102 -4.88 11.88 -8.83
C ALA A 102 -6.24 12.60 -8.94
N GLN A 103 -6.35 13.63 -9.78
CA GLN A 103 -7.63 14.29 -10.04
C GLN A 103 -8.63 13.36 -10.76
N LYS A 104 -8.16 12.54 -11.70
CA LYS A 104 -9.01 11.51 -12.34
C LYS A 104 -9.47 10.47 -11.31
N ALA A 105 -8.57 10.04 -10.41
CA ALA A 105 -8.93 9.12 -9.33
C ALA A 105 -10.01 9.73 -8.42
N LEU A 106 -9.86 10.98 -7.98
CA LEU A 106 -10.85 11.68 -7.18
C LEU A 106 -12.20 11.79 -7.90
N ALA A 107 -12.19 12.08 -9.20
CA ALA A 107 -13.42 12.13 -9.98
C ALA A 107 -14.13 10.77 -10.09
N ALA A 108 -13.39 9.67 -10.11
CA ALA A 108 -13.95 8.32 -10.09
C ALA A 108 -14.45 7.90 -8.71
N ILE A 109 -13.72 8.21 -7.65
CA ILE A 109 -14.05 7.88 -6.25
C ILE A 109 -15.28 8.65 -5.77
N ARG A 110 -15.38 9.94 -6.10
CA ARG A 110 -16.41 10.88 -5.59
C ARG A 110 -16.46 10.89 -4.06
N PRO A 111 -15.35 11.21 -3.39
CA PRO A 111 -15.31 11.23 -1.92
C PRO A 111 -16.25 12.27 -1.34
N ASP A 112 -16.70 12.07 -0.11
CA ASP A 112 -17.54 13.04 0.59
C ASP A 112 -16.80 14.34 0.89
N ARG A 113 -15.47 14.23 1.12
CA ARG A 113 -14.58 15.36 1.35
C ARG A 113 -13.24 15.11 0.69
N THR A 114 -12.65 16.18 0.14
CA THR A 114 -11.26 16.18 -0.34
C THR A 114 -10.47 17.24 0.41
N VAL A 115 -9.30 16.87 0.91
CA VAL A 115 -8.35 17.77 1.59
C VAL A 115 -7.00 17.67 0.91
N THR A 116 -6.32 18.80 0.73
CA THR A 116 -4.95 18.83 0.19
C THR A 116 -4.01 19.42 1.23
N ILE A 117 -2.94 18.69 1.56
CA ILE A 117 -1.91 19.11 2.51
C ILE A 117 -0.55 18.93 1.85
N ASP A 118 0.15 20.04 1.60
CA ASP A 118 1.54 19.98 1.12
C ASP A 118 2.45 19.54 2.28
N ILE A 119 3.07 18.36 2.11
CA ILE A 119 3.98 17.82 3.12
C ILE A 119 5.42 18.33 2.98
N LYS A 120 5.71 19.11 1.91
CA LYS A 120 7.08 19.54 1.62
C LYS A 120 7.70 20.38 2.74
N PRO A 121 7.03 21.41 3.28
CA PRO A 121 7.62 22.20 4.35
C PRO A 121 8.02 21.39 5.58
N ALA A 122 7.18 20.44 5.99
CA ALA A 122 7.44 19.60 7.15
C ALA A 122 8.55 18.56 6.88
N ALA A 123 8.57 17.97 5.70
CA ALA A 123 9.59 16.99 5.31
C ALA A 123 10.98 17.64 5.18
N ASP A 124 11.05 18.80 4.53
CA ASP A 124 12.30 19.54 4.36
C ASP A 124 12.85 20.03 5.69
N ALA A 125 12.00 20.56 6.57
CA ALA A 125 12.40 21.02 7.90
C ALA A 125 12.95 19.85 8.74
N MET A 126 12.30 18.69 8.70
CA MET A 126 12.77 17.50 9.42
C MET A 126 14.13 17.02 8.90
N LEU A 127 14.31 16.94 7.57
CA LEU A 127 15.60 16.55 6.98
C LEU A 127 16.70 17.54 7.34
N ALA A 128 16.41 18.85 7.24
CA ALA A 128 17.37 19.91 7.57
C ALA A 128 17.82 19.81 9.02
N GLU A 129 16.88 19.62 9.95
CA GLU A 129 17.18 19.53 11.38
C GLU A 129 18.01 18.29 11.72
N VAL A 130 17.61 17.10 11.21
CA VAL A 130 18.38 15.87 11.47
C VAL A 130 19.79 15.96 10.87
N ARG A 131 19.95 16.57 9.69
CA ARG A 131 21.27 16.76 9.09
C ARG A 131 22.12 17.79 9.81
N ARG A 132 21.52 18.77 10.44
CA ARG A 132 22.24 19.77 11.24
C ARG A 132 22.85 19.12 12.49
N GLU A 133 22.14 18.21 13.13
CA GLU A 133 22.59 17.60 14.39
C GLU A 133 23.38 16.29 14.19
N ALA A 134 23.14 15.56 13.10
CA ALA A 134 23.71 14.23 12.88
C ALA A 134 24.12 14.01 11.40
N GLY A 135 24.55 15.07 10.73
CA GLY A 135 24.87 15.01 9.28
C GLY A 135 25.98 14.04 8.92
N GLU A 136 26.91 13.82 9.83
CA GLU A 136 28.03 12.87 9.67
C GLU A 136 27.57 11.40 9.59
N LEU A 137 26.36 11.07 10.06
CA LEU A 137 25.78 9.74 9.96
C LEU A 137 25.11 9.47 8.60
N PHE A 138 24.98 10.50 7.77
CA PHE A 138 24.32 10.40 6.47
C PHE A 138 25.34 10.23 5.34
N GLU A 139 25.29 9.08 4.68
CA GLU A 139 25.98 8.92 3.39
C GLU A 139 25.32 9.82 2.35
N ALA A 140 26.10 10.66 1.68
CA ALA A 140 25.61 11.64 0.69
C ALA A 140 24.75 10.98 -0.41
N ALA A 141 25.14 9.78 -0.87
CA ALA A 141 24.43 9.02 -1.88
C ALA A 141 23.03 8.51 -1.42
N ARG A 142 22.79 8.46 -0.11
CA ARG A 142 21.53 7.94 0.47
C ARG A 142 20.59 9.01 1.03
N VAL A 143 20.95 10.29 0.92
CA VAL A 143 20.14 11.39 1.46
C VAL A 143 18.74 11.39 0.85
N ASP A 144 18.62 11.17 -0.46
CA ASP A 144 17.32 11.15 -1.15
C ASP A 144 16.44 9.98 -0.70
N PHE A 145 17.02 8.79 -0.51
CA PHE A 145 16.33 7.64 0.08
C PHE A 145 15.81 7.95 1.51
N HIS A 146 16.59 8.64 2.33
CA HIS A 146 16.15 9.03 3.67
C HIS A 146 15.04 10.09 3.61
N LEU A 147 15.14 11.04 2.68
CA LEU A 147 14.06 12.01 2.43
C LEU A 147 12.79 11.29 1.98
N GLY A 148 12.86 10.30 1.11
CA GLY A 148 11.72 9.48 0.70
C GLY A 148 10.99 8.85 1.91
N ASN A 149 11.74 8.28 2.85
CA ASN A 149 11.17 7.75 4.09
C ASN A 149 10.57 8.83 5.00
N ILE A 150 11.15 10.03 5.03
CA ILE A 150 10.57 11.18 5.75
C ILE A 150 9.26 11.59 5.09
N LYS A 151 9.20 11.72 3.76
CA LYS A 151 7.97 12.04 3.01
C LYS A 151 6.85 11.06 3.32
N ALA A 152 7.14 9.73 3.29
CA ALA A 152 6.14 8.70 3.61
C ALA A 152 5.59 8.86 5.04
N ARG A 153 6.47 9.14 6.02
CA ARG A 153 6.05 9.37 7.41
C ARG A 153 5.30 10.68 7.60
N GLN A 154 5.64 11.75 6.87
CA GLN A 154 4.86 13.00 6.92
C GLN A 154 3.44 12.80 6.35
N ARG A 155 3.30 12.01 5.29
CA ARG A 155 1.98 11.61 4.78
C ARG A 155 1.16 10.84 5.83
N MET A 156 1.78 9.92 6.54
CA MET A 156 1.15 9.19 7.64
C MET A 156 0.70 10.15 8.76
N ILE A 157 1.56 11.04 9.22
CA ILE A 157 1.23 12.02 10.27
C ILE A 157 0.01 12.85 9.88
N ALA A 158 -0.03 13.35 8.63
CA ALA A 158 -1.15 14.15 8.13
C ALA A 158 -2.47 13.35 8.11
N GLN A 159 -2.44 12.09 7.67
CA GLN A 159 -3.62 11.23 7.65
C GLN A 159 -4.15 10.94 9.06
N TYR A 160 -3.28 10.58 10.01
CA TYR A 160 -3.69 10.31 11.39
C TYR A 160 -4.16 11.58 12.12
N ALA A 161 -3.57 12.74 11.83
CA ALA A 161 -4.06 14.01 12.37
C ALA A 161 -5.49 14.33 11.91
N LEU A 162 -5.78 14.10 10.61
CA LEU A 162 -7.13 14.26 10.07
C LEU A 162 -8.09 13.21 10.63
N ALA A 163 -7.67 11.95 10.70
CA ALA A 163 -8.47 10.87 11.25
C ALA A 163 -8.89 11.16 12.70
N GLY A 164 -7.95 11.64 13.54
CA GLY A 164 -8.28 12.10 14.89
C GLY A 164 -9.30 13.24 14.92
N ALA A 165 -9.17 14.22 14.00
CA ALA A 165 -10.08 15.37 13.94
C ALA A 165 -11.52 15.00 13.52
N VAL A 166 -11.68 13.97 12.67
CA VAL A 166 -13.00 13.54 12.18
C VAL A 166 -13.57 12.31 12.90
N SER A 167 -12.93 11.82 13.96
CA SER A 167 -13.25 10.55 14.61
C SER A 167 -13.25 9.40 13.61
N GLY A 168 -12.16 9.25 12.90
CA GLY A 168 -11.99 8.32 11.78
C GLY A 168 -10.83 7.36 11.95
N LEU A 169 -10.67 6.51 10.95
CA LEU A 169 -9.64 5.49 10.79
C LEU A 169 -8.83 5.74 9.52
N VAL A 170 -7.54 5.48 9.58
CA VAL A 170 -6.66 5.54 8.41
C VAL A 170 -6.71 4.22 7.65
N ILE A 171 -7.01 4.30 6.36
CA ILE A 171 -6.91 3.16 5.44
C ILE A 171 -5.49 3.11 4.87
N GLY A 172 -4.88 1.92 4.91
CA GLY A 172 -3.67 1.62 4.16
C GLY A 172 -3.97 0.85 2.88
N THR A 173 -3.04 0.92 1.95
CA THR A 173 -3.18 0.32 0.61
C THR A 173 -2.29 -0.90 0.40
N ASP A 174 -1.56 -1.33 1.44
CA ASP A 174 -0.67 -2.48 1.37
C ASP A 174 -1.42 -3.74 0.92
N HIS A 175 -0.89 -4.38 -0.10
CA HIS A 175 -1.37 -5.65 -0.62
C HIS A 175 -0.25 -6.70 -0.57
N ALA A 176 -0.58 -7.97 -0.85
CA ALA A 176 0.36 -9.06 -0.63
C ALA A 176 1.65 -8.97 -1.46
N ALA A 177 1.62 -8.40 -2.66
CA ALA A 177 2.82 -8.22 -3.47
C ALA A 177 3.81 -7.22 -2.83
N GLU A 178 3.31 -6.10 -2.31
CA GLU A 178 4.13 -5.13 -1.57
C GLU A 178 4.62 -5.70 -0.24
N ALA A 179 3.76 -6.41 0.49
CA ALA A 179 4.14 -7.08 1.73
C ALA A 179 5.22 -8.14 1.49
N LEU A 180 5.16 -8.90 0.39
CA LEU A 180 6.16 -9.89 0.00
C LEU A 180 7.52 -9.23 -0.24
N MET A 181 7.54 -8.15 -1.01
CA MET A 181 8.77 -7.43 -1.37
C MET A 181 9.26 -6.49 -0.26
N GLY A 182 8.42 -6.22 0.76
CA GLY A 182 8.71 -5.24 1.80
C GLY A 182 8.86 -3.82 1.27
N PHE A 183 8.13 -3.49 0.20
CA PHE A 183 8.23 -2.22 -0.50
C PHE A 183 7.27 -1.18 0.06
N PHE A 184 7.51 -0.84 1.28
CA PHE A 184 6.82 0.22 2.02
C PHE A 184 7.73 0.78 3.11
N THR A 185 7.46 1.96 3.56
CA THR A 185 8.14 2.57 4.71
C THR A 185 7.44 2.15 6.00
N LYS A 186 8.14 1.40 6.86
CA LYS A 186 7.62 1.05 8.19
C LYS A 186 7.25 2.32 8.96
N PHE A 187 6.01 2.38 9.46
CA PHE A 187 5.44 3.56 10.11
C PHE A 187 5.36 4.81 9.21
N GLY A 188 5.32 4.59 7.89
CA GLY A 188 4.97 5.58 6.88
C GLY A 188 3.69 5.15 6.18
N ASP A 189 3.77 4.83 4.89
CA ASP A 189 2.68 4.24 4.11
C ASP A 189 2.26 2.85 4.62
N GLY A 190 3.16 2.10 5.27
CA GLY A 190 2.82 0.85 5.96
C GLY A 190 2.11 1.02 7.31
N ALA A 191 1.77 2.24 7.73
CA ALA A 191 0.99 2.48 8.95
C ALA A 191 -0.47 2.76 8.60
N ALA A 192 -1.37 1.95 9.13
CA ALA A 192 -2.80 2.07 8.92
C ALA A 192 -3.57 1.38 10.05
N ASP A 193 -4.85 1.75 10.20
CA ASP A 193 -5.78 1.07 11.10
C ASP A 193 -6.44 -0.13 10.43
N ILE A 194 -6.57 -0.09 9.09
CA ILE A 194 -7.27 -1.12 8.31
C ILE A 194 -6.67 -1.25 6.90
N LEU A 195 -6.52 -2.48 6.42
CA LEU A 195 -5.91 -2.82 5.14
C LEU A 195 -6.89 -3.58 4.23
N PRO A 196 -7.76 -2.89 3.49
CA PRO A 196 -8.76 -3.55 2.65
C PRO A 196 -8.18 -4.34 1.47
N LEU A 197 -6.93 -4.11 1.08
CA LEU A 197 -6.27 -4.83 -0.01
C LEU A 197 -5.38 -5.99 0.47
N SER A 198 -5.26 -6.21 1.77
CA SER A 198 -4.47 -7.31 2.32
C SER A 198 -4.89 -8.67 1.72
N GLY A 199 -3.91 -9.52 1.43
CA GLY A 199 -4.12 -10.83 0.83
C GLY A 199 -4.42 -10.82 -0.68
N LEU A 200 -4.34 -9.68 -1.35
CA LEU A 200 -4.49 -9.58 -2.81
C LEU A 200 -3.12 -9.52 -3.49
N THR A 201 -3.01 -10.18 -4.63
CA THR A 201 -1.94 -9.96 -5.60
C THR A 201 -2.22 -8.67 -6.40
N LYS A 202 -1.23 -8.13 -7.09
CA LYS A 202 -1.41 -6.90 -7.90
C LYS A 202 -2.46 -7.10 -8.99
N ARG A 203 -2.45 -8.26 -9.66
CA ARG A 203 -3.46 -8.59 -10.68
C ARG A 203 -4.87 -8.68 -10.10
N ARG A 204 -5.02 -9.17 -8.86
CA ARG A 204 -6.32 -9.21 -8.16
C ARG A 204 -6.81 -7.82 -7.77
N VAL A 205 -5.91 -6.92 -7.35
CA VAL A 205 -6.25 -5.50 -7.12
C VAL A 205 -6.78 -4.87 -8.41
N ARG A 206 -6.07 -5.04 -9.53
CA ARG A 206 -6.51 -4.54 -10.84
C ARG A 206 -7.85 -5.14 -11.29
N ALA A 207 -8.08 -6.43 -11.01
CA ALA A 207 -9.34 -7.08 -11.33
C ALA A 207 -10.52 -6.51 -10.52
N ILE A 208 -10.32 -6.23 -9.22
CA ILE A 208 -11.31 -5.54 -8.39
C ILE A 208 -11.54 -4.12 -8.92
N ALA A 209 -10.47 -3.35 -9.19
CA ALA A 209 -10.58 -2.01 -9.76
C ALA A 209 -11.45 -1.99 -11.04
N LYS A 210 -11.20 -2.93 -11.94
CA LYS A 210 -11.99 -3.10 -13.17
C LYS A 210 -13.44 -3.45 -12.87
N HIS A 211 -13.69 -4.37 -11.93
CA HIS A 211 -15.04 -4.78 -11.57
C HIS A 211 -15.88 -3.63 -11.00
N ILE A 212 -15.26 -2.75 -10.19
CA ILE A 212 -15.95 -1.60 -9.58
C ILE A 212 -16.00 -0.37 -10.49
N GLY A 213 -15.55 -0.48 -11.75
CA GLY A 213 -15.68 0.57 -12.77
C GLY A 213 -14.61 1.66 -12.68
N ALA A 214 -13.43 1.36 -12.16
CA ALA A 214 -12.31 2.30 -12.17
C ALA A 214 -11.88 2.63 -13.62
N PRO A 215 -11.39 3.85 -13.90
CA PRO A 215 -10.90 4.24 -15.23
C PRO A 215 -9.77 3.31 -15.70
N GLN A 216 -9.90 2.77 -16.93
CA GLN A 216 -8.94 1.79 -17.46
C GLN A 216 -7.50 2.34 -17.49
N GLU A 217 -7.33 3.63 -17.83
CA GLU A 217 -6.01 4.29 -17.84
C GLU A 217 -5.30 4.28 -16.48
N LEU A 218 -6.05 4.33 -15.37
CA LEU A 218 -5.49 4.25 -14.01
C LEU A 218 -5.22 2.80 -13.58
N ILE A 219 -6.00 1.84 -14.11
CA ILE A 219 -5.76 0.41 -13.87
C ILE A 219 -4.47 -0.04 -14.54
N ASP A 220 -4.21 0.43 -15.76
CA ASP A 220 -3.08 0.06 -16.59
C ASP A 220 -1.82 0.89 -16.30
N LYS A 221 -1.95 1.94 -15.47
CA LYS A 221 -0.81 2.78 -15.10
C LYS A 221 0.32 1.92 -14.51
N VAL A 222 1.53 2.16 -14.99
CA VAL A 222 2.74 1.52 -14.45
C VAL A 222 2.89 1.92 -12.98
N PRO A 223 3.01 0.96 -12.05
CA PRO A 223 3.23 1.27 -10.65
C PRO A 223 4.56 1.96 -10.42
N THR A 224 4.53 3.09 -9.74
CA THR A 224 5.71 3.90 -9.44
C THR A 224 5.63 4.42 -8.01
N ALA A 225 6.77 4.40 -7.29
CA ALA A 225 6.91 5.06 -6.01
C ALA A 225 7.52 6.45 -6.20
N ASP A 226 6.74 7.51 -5.96
CA ASP A 226 7.23 8.89 -6.00
C ASP A 226 7.80 9.31 -4.64
N LEU A 227 8.85 8.60 -4.20
CA LEU A 227 9.53 8.88 -2.94
C LEU A 227 10.89 9.56 -3.17
N GLU A 228 11.67 9.09 -4.14
CA GLU A 228 13.00 9.62 -4.45
C GLU A 228 12.91 10.77 -5.46
N SER A 229 13.48 11.93 -5.11
CA SER A 229 13.44 13.13 -5.95
C SER A 229 14.41 13.03 -7.14
N ASN A 230 15.49 12.25 -6.99
CA ASN A 230 16.52 12.06 -8.04
C ASN A 230 16.11 11.03 -9.11
N ALA A 231 15.07 10.22 -8.83
CA ALA A 231 14.53 9.23 -9.76
C ALA A 231 12.98 9.24 -9.71
N PRO A 232 12.34 10.36 -10.11
CA PRO A 232 10.89 10.49 -10.05
C PRO A 232 10.22 9.47 -10.97
N LEU A 233 9.11 8.90 -10.52
CA LEU A 233 8.29 7.93 -11.27
C LEU A 233 9.07 6.68 -11.73
N ARG A 234 10.12 6.29 -11.01
CA ARG A 234 10.82 5.03 -11.28
C ARG A 234 9.85 3.87 -11.10
N PRO A 235 9.74 2.94 -12.08
CA PRO A 235 8.92 1.76 -11.93
C PRO A 235 9.32 0.92 -10.71
N ASP A 236 8.35 0.41 -9.97
CA ASP A 236 8.60 -0.44 -8.80
C ASP A 236 9.40 -1.70 -9.18
N GLU A 237 9.12 -2.28 -10.35
CA GLU A 237 9.81 -3.46 -10.87
C GLU A 237 11.32 -3.26 -11.04
N ASP A 238 11.76 -2.03 -11.37
CA ASP A 238 13.19 -1.69 -11.43
C ASP A 238 13.86 -1.73 -10.04
N ALA A 239 13.12 -1.41 -9.00
CA ALA A 239 13.61 -1.50 -7.63
C ALA A 239 13.58 -2.95 -7.11
N TYR A 240 12.59 -3.72 -7.53
CA TYR A 240 12.45 -5.13 -7.16
C TYR A 240 13.50 -6.02 -7.84
N GLY A 241 13.76 -5.77 -9.12
CA GLY A 241 14.53 -6.67 -10.01
C GLY A 241 13.75 -7.93 -10.39
N VAL A 242 12.43 -7.90 -10.25
CA VAL A 242 11.45 -8.90 -10.68
C VAL A 242 10.16 -8.19 -11.08
N THR A 243 9.37 -8.80 -11.94
CA THR A 243 8.10 -8.24 -12.41
C THR A 243 6.95 -8.52 -11.45
N TYR A 244 5.89 -7.71 -11.51
CA TYR A 244 4.66 -8.00 -10.76
C TYR A 244 4.02 -9.33 -11.19
N ASP A 245 4.18 -9.75 -12.45
CA ASP A 245 3.68 -11.05 -12.88
C ASP A 245 4.42 -12.20 -12.21
N GLU A 246 5.75 -12.14 -12.06
CA GLU A 246 6.53 -13.13 -11.31
C GLU A 246 6.19 -13.13 -9.82
N ILE A 247 5.98 -11.95 -9.22
CA ILE A 247 5.55 -11.80 -7.84
C ILE A 247 4.16 -12.44 -7.63
N ASP A 248 3.22 -12.12 -8.50
CA ASP A 248 1.85 -12.63 -8.44
C ASP A 248 1.80 -14.14 -8.69
N ASP A 249 2.58 -14.66 -9.64
CA ASP A 249 2.68 -16.10 -9.90
C ASP A 249 3.30 -16.84 -8.71
N PHE A 250 4.32 -16.25 -8.04
CA PHE A 250 4.84 -16.81 -6.79
C PHE A 250 3.75 -16.88 -5.71
N LEU A 251 2.99 -15.80 -5.52
CA LEU A 251 1.91 -15.71 -4.51
C LEU A 251 0.73 -16.63 -4.83
N GLU A 252 0.51 -16.96 -6.10
CA GLU A 252 -0.52 -17.90 -6.54
C GLU A 252 -0.04 -19.37 -6.57
N GLY A 253 1.17 -19.63 -6.06
CA GLY A 253 1.73 -20.99 -5.96
C GLY A 253 2.22 -21.57 -7.28
N LYS A 254 2.39 -20.74 -8.31
CA LYS A 254 2.91 -21.16 -9.61
C LYS A 254 4.44 -21.23 -9.60
N ALA A 255 4.99 -21.96 -10.55
CA ALA A 255 6.42 -22.00 -10.79
C ALA A 255 6.88 -20.69 -11.47
N ILE A 256 7.99 -20.15 -11.00
CA ILE A 256 8.68 -18.98 -11.58
C ILE A 256 10.16 -19.31 -11.82
N ALA A 257 10.86 -18.43 -12.54
CA ALA A 257 12.30 -18.56 -12.74
C ALA A 257 13.06 -18.58 -11.41
N GLU A 258 14.08 -19.42 -11.28
CA GLU A 258 14.81 -19.61 -10.02
C GLU A 258 15.47 -18.32 -9.54
N LEU A 259 15.98 -17.49 -10.45
CA LEU A 259 16.57 -16.20 -10.10
C LEU A 259 15.54 -15.24 -9.48
N ALA A 260 14.35 -15.15 -10.06
CA ALA A 260 13.24 -14.34 -9.52
C ALA A 260 12.82 -14.84 -8.13
N ARG A 261 12.71 -16.17 -7.97
CA ARG A 261 12.40 -16.79 -6.69
C ARG A 261 13.41 -16.46 -5.61
N GLN A 262 14.70 -16.59 -5.89
CA GLN A 262 15.77 -16.25 -4.94
C GLN A 262 15.71 -14.76 -4.56
N ARG A 263 15.46 -13.89 -5.53
CA ARG A 263 15.30 -12.46 -5.29
C ARG A 263 14.12 -12.17 -4.36
N ILE A 264 12.96 -12.75 -4.61
CA ILE A 264 11.75 -12.63 -3.78
C ILE A 264 12.03 -13.10 -2.35
N LEU A 265 12.61 -14.28 -2.17
CA LEU A 265 12.91 -14.82 -0.84
C LEU A 265 13.90 -13.96 -0.06
N THR A 266 14.91 -13.40 -0.75
CA THR A 266 15.86 -12.47 -0.15
C THR A 266 15.16 -11.20 0.35
N MET A 267 14.31 -10.59 -0.48
CA MET A 267 13.56 -9.39 -0.13
C MET A 267 12.59 -9.65 1.01
N TYR A 268 11.85 -10.77 0.96
CA TYR A 268 10.93 -11.16 2.01
C TYR A 268 11.63 -11.32 3.37
N THR A 269 12.76 -12.01 3.40
CA THR A 269 13.52 -12.23 4.63
C THR A 269 14.10 -10.92 5.17
N ALA A 270 14.75 -10.13 4.32
CA ALA A 270 15.36 -8.86 4.71
C ALA A 270 14.34 -7.84 5.25
N SER A 271 13.09 -7.89 4.77
CA SER A 271 12.02 -6.98 5.17
C SER A 271 11.12 -7.52 6.30
N ALA A 272 11.43 -8.66 6.91
CA ALA A 272 10.58 -9.30 7.93
C ALA A 272 10.20 -8.34 9.06
N HIS A 273 11.16 -7.52 9.54
CA HIS A 273 10.93 -6.54 10.60
C HIS A 273 9.89 -5.46 10.23
N LYS A 274 9.62 -5.23 8.94
CA LYS A 274 8.63 -4.23 8.51
C LYS A 274 7.20 -4.73 8.70
N ARG A 275 6.97 -6.05 8.60
CA ARG A 275 5.65 -6.70 8.74
C ARG A 275 5.32 -7.09 10.18
N ALA A 276 6.28 -6.93 11.09
CA ALA A 276 6.11 -7.32 12.48
C ALA A 276 5.83 -6.10 13.37
N LEU A 277 5.07 -6.32 14.44
CA LEU A 277 4.99 -5.41 15.57
C LEU A 277 6.37 -5.28 16.23
N PRO A 278 6.59 -4.28 17.11
CA PRO A 278 7.82 -4.19 17.89
C PRO A 278 8.10 -5.51 18.62
N VAL A 279 9.34 -5.98 18.55
CA VAL A 279 9.78 -7.20 19.22
C VAL A 279 9.84 -6.93 20.72
N THR A 280 9.32 -7.85 21.50
CA THR A 280 9.36 -7.81 22.98
C THR A 280 10.25 -8.93 23.50
N PRO A 281 10.90 -8.77 24.66
CA PRO A 281 11.54 -9.90 25.33
C PRO A 281 10.47 -10.93 25.71
N GLU A 282 10.77 -12.23 25.50
CA GLU A 282 9.92 -13.35 25.92
C GLU A 282 9.96 -13.53 27.43
#